data_53b97a35f562a1c57263d9b8136a9566
#
_entry.id   53b97a35f562a1c57263d9b8136a9566
#
_cell.length_a   1.000
_cell.length_b   1.000
_cell.length_c   1.000
_cell.angle_alpha   90.00
_cell.angle_beta   90.00
_cell.angle_gamma   90.00
#
_symmetry.space_group_name_H-M   'P 1'
#
loop_
_entity.id
_entity.type
_entity.pdbx_description
1 polymer ?
#
loop_
_entity_poly.entity_id
_entity_poly.type
_entity_poly.pdbx_seq_one_letter_code
_entity_poly.pdbx_strand_id
1 'polypeptide(L)'
;MFNKSDLSRNQNQLFGKQSKCGYDWWWHSFTAHNAKTGEEKPFFLEFFICNPSLGGEKPIFGQLKENQANGIKPSYLMVKAGTWGKNPVQLHRFFGWEKIDAPFTNPFYIKAEDCYLDEFSSYGKISISKEDSENHPEWMCDSGSLEWNLKIHKKIAFNVGFGAGKLFRKLQLFEMFWHAEGMKTCFEGEIIFNGEKYIVQNETSFGYADKNWGKDFTSPWLWLSSNNLVSKISGKKLENSVFDIGGGRPKCGPIVLNRKLLSAFWYEGKPYEFNFSKFWTNTKTKFSCKETPTQIIWHVEQKTWTNKMITDVTCEKNEMLLVNYEAPNGKKLHNKLWNGGNGKGTVKLYHKNKLIDEIECKNVGCEYGTFDGEKW
;
A
#
# COMPACT_ATOMS: atom_id res chain seq x y z
N MET A 1 -19.77 -0.22 -7.86
CA MET A 1 -20.14 1.06 -7.24
C MET A 1 -19.11 1.34 -6.17
N PHE A 2 -18.54 2.54 -6.11
CA PHE A 2 -17.60 2.95 -5.07
C PHE A 2 -18.40 3.31 -3.82
N ASN A 3 -18.12 2.60 -2.73
CA ASN A 3 -18.79 2.81 -1.47
C ASN A 3 -17.80 3.40 -0.45
N LYS A 4 -18.33 3.90 0.66
CA LYS A 4 -17.55 4.16 1.86
C LYS A 4 -16.86 2.88 2.32
N SER A 5 -15.81 3.01 3.14
CA SER A 5 -15.17 1.87 3.78
C SER A 5 -16.21 0.90 4.36
N ASP A 6 -16.02 -0.38 4.10
CA ASP A 6 -16.83 -1.45 4.68
C ASP A 6 -16.04 -2.04 5.86
N LEU A 7 -16.43 -1.71 7.07
CA LEU A 7 -15.74 -2.10 8.29
C LEU A 7 -15.50 -3.60 8.42
N SER A 8 -16.40 -4.42 7.87
CA SER A 8 -16.23 -5.88 7.89
C SER A 8 -15.10 -6.38 6.99
N ARG A 9 -14.74 -5.59 5.97
CA ARG A 9 -13.67 -5.91 5.01
C ARG A 9 -12.29 -5.44 5.47
N ASN A 10 -12.27 -4.50 6.41
CA ASN A 10 -11.04 -3.95 6.96
C ASN A 10 -10.42 -4.83 8.05
N GLN A 11 -11.13 -5.87 8.48
CA GLN A 11 -10.67 -6.82 9.50
C GLN A 11 -9.57 -7.74 9.00
N ASN A 12 -8.88 -8.39 9.93
CA ASN A 12 -7.92 -9.46 9.65
C ASN A 12 -8.58 -10.60 8.84
N GLN A 13 -7.94 -10.99 7.75
CA GLN A 13 -8.44 -11.98 6.79
C GLN A 13 -7.68 -13.33 6.86
N LEU A 14 -6.76 -13.50 7.83
CA LEU A 14 -5.95 -14.72 7.95
C LEU A 14 -6.68 -15.84 8.70
N PHE A 15 -7.46 -16.62 7.97
CA PHE A 15 -8.19 -17.77 8.52
C PHE A 15 -7.63 -19.10 8.01
N GLY A 16 -7.78 -20.15 8.81
CA GLY A 16 -7.45 -21.52 8.45
C GLY A 16 -5.99 -21.69 8.00
N LYS A 17 -5.75 -22.10 6.77
CA LYS A 17 -4.40 -22.32 6.24
C LYS A 17 -3.59 -21.03 6.12
N GLN A 18 -4.22 -19.90 5.84
CA GLN A 18 -3.53 -18.60 5.70
C GLN A 18 -3.02 -18.08 7.05
N SER A 19 -3.60 -18.48 8.18
CA SER A 19 -3.05 -18.14 9.48
C SER A 19 -1.70 -18.81 9.79
N LYS A 20 -1.33 -19.86 9.03
CA LYS A 20 -0.05 -20.62 9.14
C LYS A 20 0.88 -20.41 7.95
N CYS A 21 0.39 -19.80 6.87
CA CYS A 21 1.16 -19.44 5.69
C CYS A 21 0.43 -18.35 4.94
N GLY A 22 0.48 -17.15 5.51
CA GLY A 22 -0.16 -15.98 4.93
C GLY A 22 0.24 -14.71 5.65
N TYR A 23 -0.06 -13.60 4.99
CA TYR A 23 0.15 -12.26 5.52
C TYR A 23 -1.13 -11.44 5.36
N ASP A 24 -1.24 -10.39 6.19
CA ASP A 24 -2.25 -9.36 6.08
C ASP A 24 -1.63 -8.04 6.51
N TRP A 25 -1.78 -6.98 5.72
CA TRP A 25 -1.28 -5.66 6.08
C TRP A 25 -2.34 -4.58 5.95
N TRP A 26 -2.13 -3.51 6.72
CA TRP A 26 -2.84 -2.24 6.65
C TRP A 26 -1.82 -1.16 6.39
N TRP A 27 -1.91 -0.56 5.21
CA TRP A 27 -1.02 0.48 4.74
C TRP A 27 -1.72 1.84 4.77
N HIS A 28 -1.02 2.85 5.29
CA HIS A 28 -1.47 4.22 5.34
C HIS A 28 -0.36 5.12 4.85
N SER A 29 -0.69 6.04 3.93
CA SER A 29 0.25 7.07 3.49
C SER A 29 -0.41 8.44 3.55
N PHE A 30 0.37 9.46 3.84
CA PHE A 30 -0.12 10.83 3.98
C PHE A 30 1.03 11.83 3.91
N THR A 31 0.66 13.11 3.74
CA THR A 31 1.57 14.25 3.73
C THR A 31 1.45 15.03 5.03
N ALA A 32 2.57 15.46 5.58
CA ALA A 32 2.67 16.34 6.74
C ALA A 32 3.56 17.54 6.44
N HIS A 33 3.46 18.58 7.25
CA HIS A 33 4.24 19.81 7.11
C HIS A 33 5.10 20.05 8.34
N ASN A 34 6.37 20.33 8.14
CA ASN A 34 7.28 20.67 9.24
C ASN A 34 6.73 21.88 10.00
N ALA A 35 6.60 21.76 11.32
CA ALA A 35 5.96 22.78 12.16
C ALA A 35 6.70 24.11 12.19
N LYS A 36 8.01 24.13 11.85
CA LYS A 36 8.85 25.34 11.86
C LYS A 36 8.99 25.94 10.46
N THR A 37 9.21 25.11 9.45
CA THR A 37 9.56 25.57 8.08
C THR A 37 8.36 25.56 7.13
N GLY A 38 7.29 24.81 7.44
CA GLY A 38 6.18 24.55 6.54
C GLY A 38 6.52 23.59 5.40
N GLU A 39 7.74 23.04 5.35
CA GLU A 39 8.15 22.11 4.30
C GLU A 39 7.29 20.85 4.32
N GLU A 40 6.79 20.47 3.15
CA GLU A 40 5.99 19.27 2.94
C GLU A 40 6.87 18.02 2.94
N LYS A 41 6.42 16.98 3.65
CA LYS A 41 7.08 15.68 3.68
C LYS A 41 6.05 14.55 3.67
N PRO A 42 6.16 13.56 2.77
CA PRO A 42 5.30 12.40 2.76
C PRO A 42 5.77 11.33 3.74
N PHE A 43 4.80 10.72 4.43
CA PHE A 43 5.00 9.65 5.41
C PHE A 43 4.14 8.44 5.10
N PHE A 44 4.53 7.29 5.66
CA PHE A 44 3.74 6.07 5.63
C PHE A 44 3.82 5.31 6.95
N LEU A 45 2.76 4.53 7.19
CA LEU A 45 2.63 3.60 8.31
C LEU A 45 2.10 2.27 7.78
N GLU A 46 2.59 1.17 8.30
CA GLU A 46 2.11 -0.16 7.95
C GLU A 46 2.09 -1.06 9.19
N PHE A 47 1.01 -1.81 9.32
CA PHE A 47 0.91 -2.92 10.25
C PHE A 47 0.83 -4.21 9.44
N PHE A 48 1.85 -5.04 9.53
CA PHE A 48 2.00 -6.24 8.72
C PHE A 48 2.02 -7.48 9.61
N ILE A 49 0.98 -8.30 9.50
CA ILE A 49 0.84 -9.57 10.20
C ILE A 49 1.35 -10.70 9.32
N CYS A 50 2.19 -11.57 9.86
CA CYS A 50 2.71 -12.75 9.18
C CYS A 50 2.49 -14.00 10.04
N ASN A 51 1.84 -15.04 9.49
CA ASN A 51 1.67 -16.38 10.07
C ASN A 51 1.24 -16.40 11.54
N PRO A 52 0.12 -15.77 11.92
CA PRO A 52 -0.26 -15.61 13.33
C PRO A 52 -0.42 -16.92 14.12
N SER A 53 -0.80 -18.03 13.47
CA SER A 53 -0.99 -19.32 14.16
C SER A 53 0.31 -20.08 14.42
N LEU A 54 1.47 -19.57 14.00
CA LEU A 54 2.76 -20.20 14.37
C LEU A 54 3.24 -19.72 15.72
N GLY A 55 2.68 -18.60 16.22
CA GLY A 55 2.88 -18.12 17.58
C GLY A 55 4.30 -17.66 17.89
N GLY A 56 4.55 -17.46 19.16
CA GLY A 56 5.87 -17.17 19.73
C GLY A 56 5.88 -15.92 20.60
N GLU A 57 6.63 -15.98 21.71
CA GLU A 57 6.90 -14.83 22.57
C GLU A 57 7.74 -13.78 21.81
N LYS A 58 8.68 -14.26 20.99
CA LYS A 58 9.58 -13.44 20.18
C LYS A 58 9.22 -13.53 18.71
N PRO A 59 9.52 -12.47 17.91
CA PRO A 59 9.42 -12.55 16.46
C PRO A 59 10.26 -13.70 15.90
N ILE A 60 9.70 -14.43 14.95
CA ILE A 60 10.40 -15.51 14.23
C ILE A 60 10.72 -14.99 12.83
N PHE A 61 12.00 -14.88 12.48
CA PHE A 61 12.48 -14.48 11.15
C PHE A 61 12.86 -15.70 10.33
N GLY A 62 12.07 -16.02 9.32
CA GLY A 62 12.33 -17.16 8.43
C GLY A 62 13.60 -17.01 7.60
N GLN A 63 14.04 -15.78 7.36
CA GLN A 63 15.24 -15.44 6.59
C GLN A 63 16.56 -15.73 7.31
N LEU A 64 16.55 -15.94 8.61
CA LEU A 64 17.76 -16.34 9.33
C LEU A 64 18.25 -17.70 8.80
N LYS A 65 19.56 -17.82 8.54
CA LYS A 65 20.16 -19.03 7.92
C LYS A 65 19.76 -20.33 8.62
N GLU A 66 19.75 -20.31 9.94
CA GLU A 66 19.33 -21.48 10.76
C GLU A 66 17.85 -21.80 10.53
N ASN A 67 16.98 -20.80 10.52
CA ASN A 67 15.55 -20.97 10.29
C ASN A 67 15.26 -21.45 8.87
N GLN A 68 15.96 -20.91 7.87
CA GLN A 68 15.86 -21.39 6.48
C GLN A 68 16.26 -22.86 6.35
N ALA A 69 17.39 -23.27 6.98
CA ALA A 69 17.87 -24.64 6.96
C ALA A 69 16.86 -25.62 7.56
N ASN A 70 16.13 -25.18 8.61
CA ASN A 70 15.14 -25.98 9.32
C ASN A 70 13.70 -25.83 8.75
N GLY A 71 13.52 -25.05 7.68
CA GLY A 71 12.20 -24.81 7.08
C GLY A 71 11.23 -24.04 7.98
N ILE A 72 11.75 -23.26 8.93
CA ILE A 72 10.97 -22.45 9.87
C ILE A 72 10.46 -21.23 9.13
N LYS A 73 9.15 -20.97 9.23
CA LYS A 73 8.48 -19.84 8.61
C LYS A 73 8.51 -18.63 9.53
N PRO A 74 8.50 -17.39 8.95
CA PRO A 74 8.37 -16.18 9.75
C PRO A 74 7.05 -16.14 10.51
N SER A 75 7.05 -15.53 11.70
CA SER A 75 5.84 -15.30 12.49
C SER A 75 6.03 -14.07 13.37
N TYR A 76 5.30 -13.00 13.05
CA TYR A 76 5.37 -11.72 13.77
C TYR A 76 4.28 -10.75 13.35
N LEU A 77 4.09 -9.69 14.13
CA LEU A 77 3.61 -8.40 13.66
C LEU A 77 4.83 -7.50 13.42
N MET A 78 4.94 -6.92 12.23
CA MET A 78 5.84 -5.81 11.95
C MET A 78 5.03 -4.51 11.89
N VAL A 79 5.42 -3.52 12.67
CA VAL A 79 4.97 -2.14 12.51
C VAL A 79 6.08 -1.41 11.77
N LYS A 80 5.76 -0.91 10.60
CA LYS A 80 6.67 -0.14 9.74
C LYS A 80 6.21 1.29 9.68
N ALA A 81 7.15 2.22 9.82
CA ALA A 81 6.91 3.64 9.63
C ALA A 81 8.07 4.27 8.87
N GLY A 82 7.80 5.31 8.10
CA GLY A 82 8.87 5.94 7.35
C GLY A 82 8.42 7.16 6.56
N THR A 83 9.34 7.62 5.74
CA THR A 83 9.15 8.82 4.93
C THR A 83 9.84 8.69 3.59
N TRP A 84 9.28 9.35 2.60
CA TRP A 84 9.85 9.51 1.25
C TRP A 84 10.37 10.94 1.05
N GLY A 85 10.84 11.21 -0.17
CA GLY A 85 11.42 12.50 -0.54
C GLY A 85 12.89 12.59 -0.13
N LYS A 86 13.34 13.77 0.23
CA LYS A 86 14.73 13.99 0.63
C LYS A 86 15.11 13.13 1.84
N ASN A 87 16.15 12.28 1.66
CA ASN A 87 16.62 11.32 2.67
C ASN A 87 15.49 10.39 3.14
N PRO A 88 15.01 9.50 2.26
CA PRO A 88 13.95 8.56 2.60
C PRO A 88 14.44 7.55 3.65
N VAL A 89 13.54 7.15 4.57
CA VAL A 89 13.84 6.26 5.69
C VAL A 89 12.70 5.28 5.91
N GLN A 90 13.01 4.02 6.18
CA GLN A 90 12.07 3.02 6.67
C GLN A 90 12.53 2.44 8.01
N LEU A 91 11.66 2.45 8.99
CA LEU A 91 11.89 1.93 10.33
C LEU A 91 10.93 0.78 10.59
N HIS A 92 11.44 -0.33 11.14
CA HIS A 92 10.64 -1.50 11.44
C HIS A 92 10.75 -1.87 12.91
N ARG A 93 9.61 -2.21 13.52
CA ARG A 93 9.53 -2.77 14.87
C ARG A 93 8.73 -4.05 14.82
N PHE A 94 9.29 -5.12 15.41
CA PHE A 94 8.72 -6.45 15.36
C PHE A 94 8.22 -6.89 16.72
N PHE A 95 7.08 -7.58 16.73
CA PHE A 95 6.45 -8.11 17.94
C PHE A 95 6.17 -9.61 17.78
N GLY A 96 6.46 -10.38 18.81
CA GLY A 96 5.97 -11.74 18.95
C GLY A 96 4.49 -11.77 19.34
N TRP A 97 3.81 -12.87 19.07
CA TRP A 97 2.36 -12.96 19.17
C TRP A 97 1.79 -12.81 20.58
N GLU A 98 2.56 -13.09 21.62
CA GLU A 98 2.14 -12.89 23.01
C GLU A 98 1.95 -11.41 23.38
N LYS A 99 2.53 -10.50 22.60
CA LYS A 99 2.42 -9.04 22.77
C LYS A 99 1.38 -8.38 21.89
N ILE A 100 0.63 -9.18 21.12
CA ILE A 100 -0.27 -8.67 20.08
C ILE A 100 -1.71 -8.98 20.45
N ASP A 101 -2.54 -7.94 20.47
CA ASP A 101 -3.99 -8.04 20.52
C ASP A 101 -4.56 -7.53 19.18
N ALA A 102 -5.00 -8.46 18.37
CA ALA A 102 -5.54 -8.21 17.02
C ALA A 102 -6.73 -9.15 16.75
N PRO A 103 -7.92 -8.82 17.24
CA PRO A 103 -9.09 -9.67 17.10
C PRO A 103 -9.52 -9.82 15.64
N PHE A 104 -10.10 -10.98 15.29
CA PHE A 104 -10.68 -11.27 13.99
C PHE A 104 -12.14 -10.78 13.86
N THR A 105 -12.64 -10.01 14.82
CA THR A 105 -14.04 -9.57 14.92
C THR A 105 -14.13 -8.05 15.01
N ASN A 106 -15.33 -7.50 14.77
CA ASN A 106 -15.61 -6.10 15.01
C ASN A 106 -15.65 -5.75 16.51
N PRO A 107 -15.16 -4.57 16.92
CA PRO A 107 -14.47 -3.59 16.08
C PRO A 107 -13.08 -4.06 15.70
N PHE A 108 -12.60 -3.64 14.51
CA PHE A 108 -11.24 -3.88 14.07
C PHE A 108 -10.26 -3.04 14.90
N TYR A 109 -9.21 -3.66 15.41
CA TYR A 109 -8.02 -2.98 15.90
C TYR A 109 -6.80 -3.93 15.92
N ILE A 110 -5.63 -3.34 15.95
CA ILE A 110 -4.34 -4.01 16.23
C ILE A 110 -3.65 -3.21 17.30
N LYS A 111 -3.27 -3.88 18.39
CA LYS A 111 -2.50 -3.30 19.47
C LYS A 111 -1.29 -4.17 19.77
N ALA A 112 -0.12 -3.55 19.84
CA ALA A 112 1.13 -4.20 20.26
C ALA A 112 1.95 -3.19 21.06
N GLU A 113 2.00 -3.39 22.39
CA GLU A 113 2.62 -2.46 23.34
C GLU A 113 2.06 -1.04 23.20
N ASP A 114 2.89 -0.09 22.74
CA ASP A 114 2.54 1.32 22.51
C ASP A 114 2.18 1.63 21.04
N CYS A 115 2.10 0.63 20.17
CA CYS A 115 1.61 0.76 18.80
C CYS A 115 0.15 0.33 18.69
N TYR A 116 -0.66 1.15 18.03
CA TYR A 116 -2.08 0.94 17.86
C TYR A 116 -2.56 1.38 16.46
N LEU A 117 -3.51 0.62 15.94
CA LEU A 117 -4.27 0.95 14.74
C LEU A 117 -5.70 0.48 14.90
N ASP A 118 -6.66 1.33 14.59
CA ASP A 118 -8.05 0.96 14.34
C ASP A 118 -8.59 1.66 13.07
N GLU A 119 -9.89 1.60 12.87
CA GLU A 119 -10.57 2.20 11.71
C GLU A 119 -10.44 3.73 11.66
N PHE A 120 -10.25 4.38 12.81
CA PHE A 120 -10.38 5.84 12.99
C PHE A 120 -9.12 6.50 13.54
N SER A 121 -8.16 5.72 14.01
CA SER A 121 -6.97 6.25 14.66
C SER A 121 -5.75 5.33 14.56
N SER A 122 -4.57 5.92 14.62
CA SER A 122 -3.31 5.21 14.79
C SER A 122 -2.36 6.03 15.63
N TYR A 123 -1.68 5.37 16.56
CA TYR A 123 -0.59 5.97 17.32
C TYR A 123 0.52 4.95 17.56
N GLY A 124 1.73 5.44 17.79
CA GLY A 124 2.85 4.56 18.11
C GLY A 124 4.20 5.24 18.01
N LYS A 125 5.23 4.43 18.27
CA LYS A 125 6.62 4.87 18.23
C LYS A 125 7.54 3.76 17.78
N ILE A 126 8.47 4.12 16.88
CA ILE A 126 9.60 3.29 16.50
C ILE A 126 10.88 4.08 16.72
N SER A 127 11.86 3.46 17.35
CA SER A 127 13.19 4.06 17.53
C SER A 127 14.23 2.96 17.35
N ILE A 128 15.07 3.10 16.32
CA ILE A 128 16.12 2.14 15.96
C ILE A 128 17.45 2.87 16.00
N SER A 129 18.36 2.41 16.84
CA SER A 129 19.72 2.94 16.86
C SER A 129 20.49 2.51 15.62
N LYS A 130 21.57 3.22 15.29
CA LYS A 130 22.46 2.81 14.20
C LYS A 130 23.08 1.44 14.49
N GLU A 131 23.48 1.22 15.74
CA GLU A 131 24.04 -0.06 16.19
C GLU A 131 23.06 -1.20 16.03
N ASP A 132 21.78 -1.02 16.42
CA ASP A 132 20.76 -2.03 16.27
C ASP A 132 20.47 -2.35 14.79
N SER A 133 20.39 -1.33 13.92
CA SER A 133 20.14 -1.56 12.49
C SER A 133 21.28 -2.31 11.80
N GLU A 134 22.53 -2.11 12.24
CA GLU A 134 23.71 -2.82 11.73
C GLU A 134 23.81 -4.24 12.29
N ASN A 135 23.46 -4.46 13.56
CA ASN A 135 23.55 -5.75 14.24
C ASN A 135 22.37 -6.69 13.92
N HIS A 136 21.25 -6.13 13.46
CA HIS A 136 20.02 -6.86 13.15
C HIS A 136 19.60 -6.71 11.68
N PRO A 137 20.38 -7.24 10.71
CA PRO A 137 20.04 -7.15 9.29
C PRO A 137 18.69 -7.80 8.94
N GLU A 138 18.23 -8.75 9.77
CA GLU A 138 16.90 -9.35 9.65
C GLU A 138 15.75 -8.37 9.90
N TRP A 139 16.00 -7.21 10.51
CA TRP A 139 14.99 -6.15 10.64
C TRP A 139 14.78 -5.39 9.34
N MET A 140 15.72 -5.47 8.39
CA MET A 140 15.60 -4.89 7.04
C MET A 140 15.23 -3.40 7.07
N CYS A 141 15.76 -2.61 7.99
CA CYS A 141 15.39 -1.22 8.21
C CYS A 141 16.60 -0.31 8.40
N ASP A 142 16.35 0.99 8.29
CA ASP A 142 17.29 2.05 8.59
C ASP A 142 17.29 2.36 10.10
N SER A 143 18.17 3.30 10.52
CA SER A 143 18.17 3.87 11.85
C SER A 143 17.42 5.21 11.89
N GLY A 144 16.85 5.55 13.06
CA GLY A 144 16.11 6.79 13.27
C GLY A 144 14.97 6.62 14.27
N SER A 145 14.15 7.64 14.40
CA SER A 145 12.97 7.61 15.27
C SER A 145 11.77 8.25 14.61
N LEU A 146 10.60 7.64 14.79
CA LEU A 146 9.32 8.16 14.35
C LEU A 146 8.26 7.85 15.39
N GLU A 147 7.58 8.90 15.85
CA GLU A 147 6.43 8.82 16.75
C GLU A 147 5.24 9.50 16.07
N TRP A 148 4.05 8.90 16.15
CA TRP A 148 2.86 9.43 15.51
C TRP A 148 1.64 9.33 16.41
N ASN A 149 0.71 10.28 16.21
CA ASN A 149 -0.63 10.24 16.77
C ASN A 149 -1.61 10.86 15.78
N LEU A 150 -2.44 10.03 15.16
CA LEU A 150 -3.24 10.38 14.00
C LEU A 150 -4.69 9.95 14.16
N LYS A 151 -5.60 10.82 13.72
CA LYS A 151 -6.99 10.48 13.39
C LYS A 151 -7.08 10.15 11.91
N ILE A 152 -7.93 9.20 11.56
CA ILE A 152 -8.11 8.65 10.21
C ILE A 152 -9.55 8.87 9.75
N HIS A 153 -9.74 9.53 8.62
CA HIS A 153 -11.04 9.85 8.05
C HIS A 153 -11.16 9.33 6.62
N LYS A 154 -11.56 8.08 6.46
CA LYS A 154 -11.75 7.45 5.15
C LYS A 154 -12.97 8.06 4.44
N LYS A 155 -12.79 8.61 3.25
CA LYS A 155 -13.81 9.33 2.48
C LYS A 155 -14.35 8.50 1.31
N ILE A 156 -13.47 7.85 0.56
CA ILE A 156 -13.80 7.06 -0.63
C ILE A 156 -13.04 5.74 -0.58
N ALA A 157 -13.76 4.62 -0.65
CA ALA A 157 -13.20 3.28 -0.68
C ALA A 157 -13.34 2.63 -2.07
N PHE A 158 -12.44 1.71 -2.39
CA PHE A 158 -12.50 0.89 -3.59
C PHE A 158 -12.39 -0.59 -3.23
N ASN A 159 -13.49 -1.29 -3.27
CA ASN A 159 -13.61 -2.69 -2.83
C ASN A 159 -13.06 -3.69 -3.86
N VAL A 160 -11.83 -3.53 -4.30
CA VAL A 160 -11.26 -4.30 -5.41
C VAL A 160 -11.04 -5.77 -5.09
N GLY A 161 -10.49 -6.09 -3.94
CA GLY A 161 -10.25 -7.48 -3.51
C GLY A 161 -11.53 -8.27 -3.29
N PHE A 162 -12.62 -7.56 -3.01
CA PHE A 162 -13.97 -8.11 -2.89
C PHE A 162 -14.77 -8.06 -4.20
N GLY A 163 -14.20 -7.51 -5.26
CA GLY A 163 -14.75 -7.58 -6.61
C GLY A 163 -14.64 -8.96 -7.24
N ALA A 164 -13.65 -9.77 -6.85
CA ALA A 164 -13.63 -11.18 -7.18
C ALA A 164 -14.82 -11.90 -6.52
N GLY A 165 -15.53 -12.77 -7.24
CA GLY A 165 -16.72 -13.44 -6.75
C GLY A 165 -16.51 -14.16 -5.41
N LYS A 166 -17.55 -14.28 -4.58
CA LYS A 166 -17.48 -14.92 -3.24
C LYS A 166 -16.79 -16.30 -3.26
N LEU A 167 -16.97 -17.05 -4.34
CA LEU A 167 -16.36 -18.37 -4.52
C LEU A 167 -14.83 -18.29 -4.60
N PHE A 168 -14.29 -17.36 -5.38
CA PHE A 168 -12.84 -17.18 -5.53
C PHE A 168 -12.17 -16.78 -4.21
N ARG A 169 -12.84 -15.96 -3.38
CA ARG A 169 -12.36 -15.59 -2.04
C ARG A 169 -12.42 -16.78 -1.09
N LYS A 170 -13.55 -17.50 -1.05
CA LYS A 170 -13.72 -18.65 -0.16
C LYS A 170 -12.72 -19.77 -0.47
N LEU A 171 -12.40 -19.98 -1.74
CA LEU A 171 -11.43 -20.98 -2.20
C LEU A 171 -9.98 -20.45 -2.17
N GLN A 172 -9.76 -19.17 -1.84
CA GLN A 172 -8.44 -18.53 -1.79
C GLN A 172 -7.61 -18.79 -3.06
N LEU A 173 -8.25 -18.66 -4.24
CA LEU A 173 -7.66 -19.05 -5.51
C LEU A 173 -6.54 -18.11 -5.98
N PHE A 174 -6.60 -16.82 -5.60
CA PHE A 174 -5.52 -15.88 -5.88
C PHE A 174 -4.45 -15.94 -4.80
N GLU A 175 -3.21 -15.63 -5.18
CA GLU A 175 -2.10 -15.55 -4.24
C GLU A 175 -2.21 -14.33 -3.33
N MET A 176 -2.83 -13.25 -3.82
CA MET A 176 -2.96 -11.96 -3.18
C MET A 176 -4.33 -11.34 -3.43
N PHE A 177 -4.85 -10.68 -2.40
CA PHE A 177 -6.07 -9.87 -2.44
C PHE A 177 -5.75 -8.46 -1.99
N TRP A 178 -6.43 -7.48 -2.54
CA TRP A 178 -6.24 -6.07 -2.27
C TRP A 178 -7.58 -5.36 -2.07
N HIS A 179 -7.62 -4.45 -1.10
CA HIS A 179 -8.78 -3.64 -0.78
C HIS A 179 -8.34 -2.23 -0.39
N ALA A 180 -8.59 -1.25 -1.25
CA ALA A 180 -8.39 0.16 -0.91
C ALA A 180 -9.52 0.64 0.01
N GLU A 181 -9.33 0.49 1.31
CA GLU A 181 -10.30 0.83 2.34
C GLU A 181 -10.56 2.33 2.48
N GLY A 182 -9.61 3.13 2.00
CA GLY A 182 -9.68 4.58 1.95
C GLY A 182 -8.83 5.13 0.82
N MET A 183 -9.23 4.91 -0.44
CA MET A 183 -8.57 5.45 -1.64
C MET A 183 -8.40 6.98 -1.56
N LYS A 184 -9.37 7.67 -0.95
CA LYS A 184 -9.23 9.04 -0.44
C LYS A 184 -9.45 9.02 1.06
N THR A 185 -8.37 9.27 1.80
CA THR A 185 -8.36 9.35 3.25
C THR A 185 -7.79 10.70 3.67
N CYS A 186 -8.35 11.30 4.69
CA CYS A 186 -7.79 12.49 5.33
C CYS A 186 -7.23 12.09 6.68
N PHE A 187 -6.08 12.62 7.01
CA PHE A 187 -5.43 12.42 8.31
C PHE A 187 -5.29 13.74 9.05
N GLU A 188 -5.36 13.68 10.38
CA GLU A 188 -5.16 14.81 11.27
C GLU A 188 -4.35 14.39 12.48
N GLY A 189 -3.39 15.19 12.88
CA GLY A 189 -2.56 14.91 14.05
C GLY A 189 -1.12 15.39 13.90
N GLU A 190 -0.20 14.65 14.49
CA GLU A 190 1.20 15.04 14.51
C GLU A 190 2.16 13.85 14.39
N ILE A 191 3.35 14.15 13.87
CA ILE A 191 4.48 13.25 13.78
C ILE A 191 5.70 13.92 14.38
N ILE A 192 6.49 13.15 15.11
CA ILE A 192 7.85 13.54 15.52
C ILE A 192 8.81 12.60 14.78
N PHE A 193 9.55 13.12 13.82
CA PHE A 193 10.52 12.37 13.04
C PHE A 193 11.94 12.90 13.32
N ASN A 194 12.80 12.05 13.88
CA ASN A 194 14.17 12.40 14.32
C ASN A 194 14.24 13.68 15.15
N GLY A 195 13.25 13.87 16.05
CA GLY A 195 13.14 15.04 16.92
C GLY A 195 12.49 16.27 16.29
N GLU A 196 12.16 16.24 15.00
CA GLU A 196 11.44 17.31 14.31
C GLU A 196 9.94 17.05 14.31
N LYS A 197 9.16 18.09 14.61
CA LYS A 197 7.69 18.01 14.62
C LYS A 197 7.12 18.36 13.25
N TYR A 198 6.19 17.52 12.81
CA TYR A 198 5.37 17.68 11.59
C TYR A 198 3.90 17.68 11.96
N ILE A 199 3.12 18.55 11.35
CA ILE A 199 1.67 18.65 11.54
C ILE A 199 0.98 18.02 10.32
N VAL A 200 0.05 17.11 10.60
CA VAL A 200 -0.82 16.50 9.59
C VAL A 200 -2.14 17.22 9.62
N GLN A 201 -2.52 17.85 8.52
CA GLN A 201 -3.76 18.61 8.37
C GLN A 201 -4.71 17.90 7.43
N ASN A 202 -5.96 17.84 7.82
CA ASN A 202 -7.02 17.13 7.10
C ASN A 202 -7.11 17.52 5.61
N GLU A 203 -6.96 18.81 5.30
CA GLU A 203 -7.12 19.38 3.95
C GLU A 203 -5.92 19.13 3.03
N THR A 204 -4.74 18.93 3.62
CA THR A 204 -3.47 18.80 2.89
C THR A 204 -2.76 17.46 3.12
N SER A 205 -3.40 16.53 3.81
CA SER A 205 -2.80 15.22 4.08
C SER A 205 -2.71 14.31 2.85
N PHE A 206 -3.52 14.54 1.81
CA PHE A 206 -3.55 13.75 0.56
C PHE A 206 -3.44 12.25 0.79
N GLY A 207 -4.14 11.76 1.81
CA GLY A 207 -3.90 10.45 2.36
C GLY A 207 -4.59 9.30 1.62
N TYR A 208 -4.05 8.12 1.85
CA TYR A 208 -4.48 6.85 1.31
C TYR A 208 -4.46 5.77 2.41
N ALA A 209 -5.40 4.84 2.34
CA ALA A 209 -5.44 3.69 3.22
C ALA A 209 -5.86 2.44 2.43
N ASP A 210 -5.09 1.37 2.54
CA ASP A 210 -5.44 0.08 1.97
C ASP A 210 -5.09 -1.09 2.89
N LYS A 211 -5.54 -2.24 2.49
CA LYS A 211 -5.07 -3.51 3.02
C LYS A 211 -4.85 -4.53 1.92
N ASN A 212 -3.92 -5.41 2.17
CA ASN A 212 -3.56 -6.48 1.26
C ASN A 212 -3.31 -7.76 2.07
N TRP A 213 -3.81 -8.89 1.59
CA TRP A 213 -3.62 -10.17 2.27
C TRP A 213 -3.48 -11.31 1.28
N GLY A 214 -2.82 -12.37 1.71
CA GLY A 214 -2.63 -13.53 0.86
C GLY A 214 -1.60 -14.51 1.39
N LYS A 215 -1.14 -15.37 0.51
CA LYS A 215 -0.11 -16.38 0.79
C LYS A 215 1.23 -16.08 0.14
N ASP A 216 1.26 -15.19 -0.85
CA ASP A 216 2.45 -14.74 -1.57
C ASP A 216 2.16 -13.38 -2.19
N PHE A 217 3.19 -12.70 -2.68
CA PHE A 217 3.07 -11.40 -3.32
C PHE A 217 3.01 -11.54 -4.84
N THR A 218 2.15 -10.73 -5.49
CA THR A 218 2.10 -10.69 -6.97
C THR A 218 3.40 -10.11 -7.52
N SER A 219 3.97 -10.79 -8.51
CA SER A 219 5.20 -10.35 -9.19
C SER A 219 5.05 -10.50 -10.71
N PRO A 220 5.38 -9.49 -11.49
CA PRO A 220 5.70 -8.11 -11.09
C PRO A 220 4.47 -7.37 -10.55
N TRP A 221 4.70 -6.35 -9.73
CA TRP A 221 3.68 -5.50 -9.09
C TRP A 221 3.82 -4.04 -9.51
N LEU A 222 2.69 -3.36 -9.63
CA LEU A 222 2.57 -1.92 -9.87
C LEU A 222 1.42 -1.37 -9.03
N TRP A 223 1.64 -0.21 -8.42
CA TRP A 223 0.59 0.58 -7.78
C TRP A 223 0.80 2.07 -8.03
N LEU A 224 -0.30 2.81 -8.27
CA LEU A 224 -0.34 4.27 -8.43
C LEU A 224 -1.63 4.80 -7.81
N SER A 225 -1.54 5.79 -6.93
CA SER A 225 -2.71 6.44 -6.36
C SER A 225 -2.45 7.90 -6.04
N SER A 226 -3.42 8.79 -6.29
CA SER A 226 -3.37 10.18 -5.83
C SER A 226 -4.76 10.79 -5.71
N ASN A 227 -4.90 11.69 -4.74
CA ASN A 227 -6.05 12.58 -4.57
C ASN A 227 -5.65 14.07 -4.53
N ASN A 228 -4.39 14.40 -4.85
CA ASN A 228 -3.94 15.77 -5.09
C ASN A 228 -3.99 16.08 -6.60
N LEU A 229 -5.16 16.44 -7.06
CA LEU A 229 -5.52 16.52 -8.47
C LEU A 229 -5.97 17.92 -8.86
N VAL A 230 -5.47 18.41 -10.01
CA VAL A 230 -5.84 19.70 -10.59
C VAL A 230 -6.24 19.48 -12.05
N SER A 231 -7.44 19.93 -12.43
CA SER A 231 -7.88 19.93 -13.82
C SER A 231 -7.04 20.90 -14.65
N LYS A 232 -6.42 20.44 -15.72
CA LYS A 232 -5.70 21.30 -16.67
C LYS A 232 -6.63 22.05 -17.59
N ILE A 233 -7.89 21.58 -17.74
CA ILE A 233 -8.91 22.23 -18.56
C ILE A 233 -9.51 23.43 -17.83
N SER A 234 -9.87 23.26 -16.56
CA SER A 234 -10.52 24.33 -15.77
C SER A 234 -9.59 25.12 -14.85
N GLY A 235 -8.36 24.61 -14.60
CA GLY A 235 -7.42 25.14 -13.62
C GLY A 235 -7.84 24.89 -12.15
N LYS A 236 -8.94 24.17 -11.91
CA LYS A 236 -9.49 23.98 -10.56
C LYS A 236 -8.91 22.74 -9.89
N LYS A 237 -8.70 22.82 -8.58
CA LYS A 237 -8.44 21.67 -7.73
C LYS A 237 -9.69 20.78 -7.69
N LEU A 238 -9.51 19.47 -7.84
CA LEU A 238 -10.57 18.47 -7.85
C LEU A 238 -10.76 17.91 -6.45
N GLU A 239 -11.58 18.58 -5.66
CA GLU A 239 -11.73 18.29 -4.21
C GLU A 239 -12.40 16.93 -3.93
N ASN A 240 -13.20 16.42 -4.84
CA ASN A 240 -13.93 15.17 -4.69
C ASN A 240 -13.48 14.13 -5.71
N SER A 241 -12.16 14.07 -5.95
CA SER A 241 -11.57 13.15 -6.93
C SER A 241 -10.38 12.39 -6.37
N VAL A 242 -10.20 11.17 -6.87
CA VAL A 242 -9.06 10.30 -6.58
C VAL A 242 -8.98 9.21 -7.63
N PHE A 243 -7.78 8.83 -8.04
CA PHE A 243 -7.56 7.61 -8.82
C PHE A 243 -6.72 6.61 -8.02
N ASP A 244 -6.91 5.32 -8.34
CA ASP A 244 -6.19 4.23 -7.73
C ASP A 244 -6.04 3.08 -8.73
N ILE A 245 -4.81 2.59 -8.92
CA ILE A 245 -4.42 1.61 -9.92
C ILE A 245 -3.50 0.60 -9.26
N GLY A 246 -3.83 -0.68 -9.29
CA GLY A 246 -2.95 -1.70 -8.74
C GLY A 246 -3.05 -3.04 -9.47
N GLY A 247 -1.98 -3.82 -9.39
CA GLY A 247 -1.92 -5.16 -9.96
C GLY A 247 -0.60 -5.50 -10.63
N GLY A 248 -0.65 -6.42 -11.60
CA GLY A 248 0.54 -6.91 -12.27
C GLY A 248 0.28 -8.20 -13.01
N ARG A 249 0.91 -9.29 -12.60
CA ARG A 249 0.68 -10.64 -13.16
C ARG A 249 0.16 -11.59 -12.06
N PRO A 250 -1.10 -11.44 -11.64
CA PRO A 250 -1.65 -12.24 -10.56
C PRO A 250 -1.71 -13.72 -10.92
N LYS A 251 -1.47 -14.58 -9.93
CA LYS A 251 -1.56 -16.03 -10.07
C LYS A 251 -2.91 -16.51 -9.52
N CYS A 252 -3.59 -17.35 -10.30
CA CYS A 252 -4.79 -18.05 -9.90
C CYS A 252 -4.50 -19.56 -9.92
N GLY A 253 -4.16 -20.14 -8.78
CA GLY A 253 -3.61 -21.48 -8.72
C GLY A 253 -2.31 -21.60 -9.54
N PRO A 254 -2.18 -22.55 -10.48
CA PRO A 254 -1.01 -22.68 -11.34
C PRO A 254 -0.98 -21.69 -12.52
N ILE A 255 -2.06 -20.95 -12.77
CA ILE A 255 -2.21 -20.09 -13.94
C ILE A 255 -1.72 -18.69 -13.62
N VAL A 256 -0.71 -18.21 -14.36
CA VAL A 256 -0.26 -16.82 -14.33
C VAL A 256 -1.05 -16.01 -15.33
N LEU A 257 -1.81 -15.04 -14.86
CA LEU A 257 -2.56 -14.12 -15.72
C LEU A 257 -1.62 -13.08 -16.31
N ASN A 258 -1.80 -12.78 -17.61
CA ASN A 258 -0.97 -11.78 -18.25
C ASN A 258 -1.48 -10.37 -17.92
N ARG A 259 -0.61 -9.50 -17.41
CA ARG A 259 -0.77 -8.04 -17.20
C ARG A 259 -2.19 -7.61 -16.87
N LYS A 260 -2.59 -7.72 -15.60
CA LYS A 260 -3.93 -7.36 -15.12
C LYS A 260 -3.82 -6.28 -14.06
N LEU A 261 -4.48 -5.15 -14.32
CA LEU A 261 -4.63 -4.08 -13.34
C LEU A 261 -6.11 -3.90 -12.99
N LEU A 262 -6.34 -3.59 -11.74
CA LEU A 262 -7.61 -3.14 -11.20
C LEU A 262 -7.48 -1.66 -10.91
N SER A 263 -8.43 -0.86 -11.37
CA SER A 263 -8.36 0.59 -11.17
C SER A 263 -9.72 1.21 -10.99
N ALA A 264 -9.71 2.31 -10.29
CA ALA A 264 -10.84 3.18 -10.11
C ALA A 264 -10.42 4.63 -10.28
N PHE A 265 -11.27 5.43 -10.87
CA PHE A 265 -11.21 6.88 -10.80
C PHE A 265 -12.55 7.40 -10.29
N TRP A 266 -12.55 7.96 -9.10
CA TRP A 266 -13.65 8.75 -8.59
C TRP A 266 -13.41 10.18 -9.03
N TYR A 267 -14.21 10.66 -9.98
CA TYR A 267 -14.06 12.00 -10.58
C TYR A 267 -15.29 12.83 -10.26
N GLU A 268 -15.14 13.82 -9.39
CA GLU A 268 -16.17 14.75 -8.94
C GLU A 268 -17.52 14.09 -8.67
N GLY A 269 -17.49 13.04 -7.83
CA GLY A 269 -18.67 12.29 -7.44
C GLY A 269 -19.10 11.17 -8.38
N LYS A 270 -18.41 10.97 -9.52
CA LYS A 270 -18.73 9.93 -10.51
C LYS A 270 -17.68 8.83 -10.51
N PRO A 271 -18.07 7.55 -10.36
CA PRO A 271 -17.16 6.43 -10.42
C PRO A 271 -16.85 6.01 -11.87
N TYR A 272 -15.58 5.77 -12.14
CA TYR A 272 -15.07 5.12 -13.33
C TYR A 272 -14.24 3.91 -12.90
N GLU A 273 -14.69 2.70 -13.20
CA GLU A 273 -14.04 1.47 -12.78
C GLU A 273 -13.47 0.72 -13.98
N PHE A 274 -12.24 0.21 -13.82
CA PHE A 274 -11.53 -0.63 -14.79
C PHE A 274 -11.14 -1.93 -14.10
N ASN A 275 -11.99 -2.94 -14.23
CA ASN A 275 -11.88 -4.18 -13.46
C ASN A 275 -11.93 -5.39 -14.38
N PHE A 276 -10.81 -6.06 -14.56
CA PHE A 276 -10.73 -7.24 -15.45
C PHE A 276 -11.52 -8.45 -14.92
N SER A 277 -11.80 -8.51 -13.61
CA SER A 277 -12.59 -9.60 -13.03
C SER A 277 -14.09 -9.49 -13.37
N LYS A 278 -14.52 -8.31 -13.82
CA LYS A 278 -15.86 -8.06 -14.35
C LYS A 278 -15.86 -8.19 -15.86
N PHE A 279 -15.92 -9.43 -16.37
CA PHE A 279 -15.79 -9.73 -17.81
C PHE A 279 -16.76 -8.95 -18.71
N TRP A 280 -17.94 -8.58 -18.20
CA TRP A 280 -18.94 -7.78 -18.94
C TRP A 280 -18.50 -6.33 -19.22
N THR A 281 -17.49 -5.82 -18.52
CA THR A 281 -16.95 -4.47 -18.77
C THR A 281 -15.98 -4.43 -19.94
N ASN A 282 -15.49 -5.60 -20.38
CA ASN A 282 -14.44 -5.76 -21.41
C ASN A 282 -13.22 -4.87 -21.13
N THR A 283 -12.75 -4.90 -19.88
CA THR A 283 -11.59 -4.12 -19.49
C THR A 283 -10.33 -4.62 -20.16
N LYS A 284 -9.69 -3.76 -20.94
CA LYS A 284 -8.39 -3.96 -21.59
C LYS A 284 -7.37 -3.08 -20.90
N THR A 285 -6.20 -3.64 -20.62
CA THR A 285 -5.09 -2.96 -19.95
C THR A 285 -3.82 -3.06 -20.76
N LYS A 286 -3.14 -1.93 -20.94
CA LYS A 286 -1.75 -1.84 -21.40
C LYS A 286 -0.99 -1.02 -20.39
N PHE A 287 0.20 -1.45 -20.03
CA PHE A 287 1.06 -0.67 -19.16
C PHE A 287 2.52 -1.02 -19.38
N SER A 288 3.36 -0.06 -19.04
CA SER A 288 4.80 -0.22 -18.96
C SER A 288 5.33 0.48 -17.73
N CYS A 289 6.40 -0.05 -17.20
CA CYS A 289 7.20 0.60 -16.18
C CYS A 289 8.64 0.58 -16.65
N LYS A 290 9.26 1.75 -16.69
CA LYS A 290 10.65 1.90 -17.13
C LYS A 290 11.49 2.46 -16.00
N GLU A 291 12.47 1.68 -15.57
CA GLU A 291 13.48 2.14 -14.64
C GLU A 291 14.64 2.76 -15.41
N THR A 292 15.02 3.97 -15.04
CA THR A 292 16.21 4.70 -15.51
C THR A 292 17.22 4.81 -14.37
N PRO A 293 18.42 5.34 -14.58
CA PRO A 293 19.36 5.59 -13.49
C PRO A 293 18.80 6.50 -12.38
N THR A 294 17.95 7.48 -12.72
CA THR A 294 17.46 8.52 -11.79
C THR A 294 15.99 8.44 -11.49
N GLN A 295 15.17 7.83 -12.37
CA GLN A 295 13.71 7.86 -12.27
C GLN A 295 13.09 6.51 -12.55
N ILE A 296 11.88 6.34 -12.04
CA ILE A 296 10.95 5.31 -12.50
C ILE A 296 9.79 6.01 -13.20
N ILE A 297 9.40 5.46 -14.36
CA ILE A 297 8.40 6.04 -15.26
C ILE A 297 7.33 5.00 -15.50
N TRP A 298 6.08 5.33 -15.17
CA TRP A 298 4.91 4.50 -15.41
C TRP A 298 4.05 5.06 -16.53
N HIS A 299 3.60 4.19 -17.40
CA HIS A 299 2.54 4.46 -18.37
C HIS A 299 1.46 3.40 -18.27
N VAL A 300 0.21 3.81 -18.02
CA VAL A 300 -0.94 2.91 -17.90
C VAL A 300 -2.05 3.39 -18.81
N GLU A 301 -2.55 2.51 -19.68
CA GLU A 301 -3.75 2.71 -20.47
C GLU A 301 -4.77 1.62 -20.11
N GLN A 302 -5.96 2.03 -19.67
CA GLN A 302 -7.08 1.13 -19.43
C GLN A 302 -8.33 1.60 -20.16
N LYS A 303 -9.06 0.63 -20.72
CA LYS A 303 -10.25 0.89 -21.52
C LYS A 303 -11.32 -0.13 -21.21
N THR A 304 -12.56 0.34 -21.09
CA THR A 304 -13.80 -0.45 -21.09
C THR A 304 -14.58 -0.17 -22.37
N TRP A 305 -15.81 -0.67 -22.48
CA TRP A 305 -16.71 -0.32 -23.60
C TRP A 305 -16.91 1.20 -23.74
N THR A 306 -16.99 1.92 -22.64
CA THR A 306 -17.40 3.34 -22.64
C THR A 306 -16.35 4.28 -22.12
N ASN A 307 -15.43 3.82 -21.28
CA ASN A 307 -14.46 4.66 -20.58
C ASN A 307 -13.03 4.32 -20.96
N LYS A 308 -12.15 5.32 -20.93
CA LYS A 308 -10.71 5.15 -21.08
C LYS A 308 -10.00 6.05 -20.10
N MET A 309 -8.94 5.53 -19.47
CA MET A 309 -8.02 6.28 -18.63
C MET A 309 -6.59 6.05 -19.12
N ILE A 310 -5.83 7.14 -19.23
CA ILE A 310 -4.40 7.11 -19.52
C ILE A 310 -3.71 7.81 -18.36
N THR A 311 -2.76 7.16 -17.76
CA THR A 311 -2.01 7.67 -16.61
C THR A 311 -0.53 7.60 -16.90
N ASP A 312 0.14 8.74 -16.81
CA ASP A 312 1.59 8.87 -16.94
C ASP A 312 2.13 9.46 -15.63
N VAL A 313 3.04 8.73 -14.96
CA VAL A 313 3.63 9.12 -13.68
C VAL A 313 5.13 8.95 -13.73
N THR A 314 5.85 9.82 -13.04
CA THR A 314 7.29 9.70 -12.79
C THR A 314 7.60 9.94 -11.32
N CYS A 315 8.63 9.29 -10.80
CA CYS A 315 9.17 9.54 -9.47
C CYS A 315 10.69 9.43 -9.50
N GLU A 316 11.37 10.31 -8.77
CA GLU A 316 12.82 10.28 -8.61
C GLU A 316 13.22 9.11 -7.71
N LYS A 317 14.18 8.28 -8.14
CA LYS A 317 14.60 7.09 -7.37
C LYS A 317 15.24 7.44 -6.02
N ASN A 318 15.94 8.55 -5.93
CA ASN A 318 16.54 9.02 -4.68
C ASN A 318 15.52 9.56 -3.67
N GLU A 319 14.27 9.71 -4.08
CA GLU A 319 13.13 10.05 -3.21
C GLU A 319 12.29 8.82 -2.83
N MET A 320 12.64 7.64 -3.33
CA MET A 320 11.93 6.38 -3.11
C MET A 320 12.74 5.46 -2.18
N LEU A 321 12.06 4.44 -1.68
CA LEU A 321 12.66 3.36 -0.89
C LEU A 321 12.57 2.04 -1.65
N LEU A 322 13.54 1.15 -1.44
CA LEU A 322 13.35 -0.28 -1.66
C LEU A 322 12.77 -0.86 -0.38
N VAL A 323 11.47 -1.12 -0.39
CA VAL A 323 10.81 -1.72 0.77
C VAL A 323 11.02 -3.23 0.79
N ASN A 324 11.11 -3.77 2.01
CA ASN A 324 11.51 -5.14 2.25
C ASN A 324 10.44 -5.90 3.03
N TYR A 325 10.15 -7.12 2.58
CA TYR A 325 9.24 -8.06 3.24
C TYR A 325 9.77 -9.49 3.18
N GLU A 326 9.46 -10.25 4.19
CA GLU A 326 9.59 -11.70 4.16
C GLU A 326 8.29 -12.33 3.61
N ALA A 327 8.43 -13.25 2.66
CA ALA A 327 7.28 -14.02 2.22
C ALA A 327 6.84 -15.00 3.31
N PRO A 328 5.52 -15.25 3.52
CA PRO A 328 5.02 -16.12 4.58
C PRO A 328 5.51 -17.55 4.54
N ASN A 329 6.01 -18.00 3.39
CA ASN A 329 6.61 -19.34 3.26
C ASN A 329 8.05 -19.46 3.78
N GLY A 330 8.68 -18.33 4.17
CA GLY A 330 10.05 -18.26 4.67
C GLY A 330 11.14 -18.50 3.62
N LYS A 331 10.78 -18.57 2.33
CA LYS A 331 11.72 -18.92 1.25
C LYS A 331 12.19 -17.74 0.41
N LYS A 332 11.50 -16.61 0.54
CA LYS A 332 11.72 -15.44 -0.31
C LYS A 332 11.78 -14.16 0.50
N LEU A 333 12.64 -13.24 0.08
CA LEU A 333 12.60 -11.85 0.47
C LEU A 333 12.04 -11.03 -0.70
N HIS A 334 11.07 -10.18 -0.42
CA HIS A 334 10.59 -9.17 -1.35
C HIS A 334 11.39 -7.89 -1.11
N ASN A 335 12.53 -7.76 -1.78
CA ASN A 335 13.49 -6.67 -1.58
C ASN A 335 13.79 -5.89 -2.87
N LYS A 336 12.90 -5.95 -3.84
CA LYS A 336 13.02 -5.25 -5.14
C LYS A 336 11.75 -4.47 -5.46
N LEU A 337 11.08 -3.97 -4.44
CA LEU A 337 9.90 -3.11 -4.58
C LEU A 337 10.29 -1.67 -4.31
N TRP A 338 10.40 -0.89 -5.39
CA TRP A 338 10.47 0.56 -5.29
C TRP A 338 9.11 1.11 -4.84
N ASN A 339 9.13 1.92 -3.78
CA ASN A 339 7.94 2.50 -3.19
C ASN A 339 8.19 3.99 -2.93
N GLY A 340 7.27 4.86 -3.35
CA GLY A 340 7.40 6.31 -3.25
C GLY A 340 6.06 7.00 -3.00
N GLY A 341 6.12 8.22 -2.46
CA GLY A 341 4.97 9.08 -2.19
C GLY A 341 5.04 10.47 -2.83
N ASN A 342 6.08 10.73 -3.64
CA ASN A 342 6.33 12.01 -4.30
C ASN A 342 6.18 11.96 -5.83
N GLY A 343 5.54 10.94 -6.36
CA GLY A 343 5.29 10.84 -7.79
C GLY A 343 4.50 12.04 -8.32
N LYS A 344 4.75 12.39 -9.59
CA LYS A 344 4.06 13.46 -10.32
C LYS A 344 3.67 12.96 -11.69
N GLY A 345 2.56 13.48 -12.23
CA GLY A 345 2.16 13.03 -13.54
C GLY A 345 0.87 13.63 -14.04
N THR A 346 0.27 12.94 -15.01
CA THR A 346 -0.98 13.33 -15.62
C THR A 346 -1.92 12.15 -15.78
N VAL A 347 -3.22 12.43 -15.65
CA VAL A 347 -4.28 11.47 -15.94
C VAL A 347 -5.23 12.08 -16.97
N LYS A 348 -5.50 11.35 -18.06
CA LYS A 348 -6.52 11.69 -19.04
C LYS A 348 -7.69 10.74 -18.91
N LEU A 349 -8.88 11.28 -18.66
CA LEU A 349 -10.12 10.54 -18.54
C LEU A 349 -11.03 10.80 -19.71
N TYR A 350 -11.56 9.72 -20.31
CA TYR A 350 -12.47 9.77 -21.45
C TYR A 350 -13.76 9.01 -21.17
N HIS A 351 -14.85 9.52 -21.70
CA HIS A 351 -16.13 8.82 -21.78
C HIS A 351 -16.65 8.86 -23.21
N LYS A 352 -17.03 7.69 -23.79
CA LYS A 352 -17.47 7.55 -25.19
C LYS A 352 -16.53 8.25 -26.18
N ASN A 353 -15.22 8.05 -26.01
CA ASN A 353 -14.12 8.65 -26.78
C ASN A 353 -13.98 10.18 -26.67
N LYS A 354 -14.80 10.87 -25.88
CA LYS A 354 -14.64 12.30 -25.61
C LYS A 354 -13.79 12.48 -24.36
N LEU A 355 -12.81 13.38 -24.42
CA LEU A 355 -12.03 13.77 -23.25
C LEU A 355 -12.95 14.46 -22.25
N ILE A 356 -12.98 13.93 -21.01
CA ILE A 356 -13.68 14.55 -19.88
C ILE A 356 -12.77 15.59 -19.24
N ASP A 357 -11.52 15.16 -18.93
CA ASP A 357 -10.53 16.04 -18.33
C ASP A 357 -9.11 15.52 -18.61
N GLU A 358 -8.15 16.44 -18.57
CA GLU A 358 -6.74 16.21 -18.43
C GLU A 358 -6.30 16.79 -17.09
N ILE A 359 -5.70 15.97 -16.25
CA ILE A 359 -5.53 16.23 -14.83
C ILE A 359 -4.05 16.13 -14.48
N GLU A 360 -3.52 17.17 -13.85
CA GLU A 360 -2.22 17.11 -13.18
C GLU A 360 -2.38 16.42 -11.83
N CYS A 361 -1.50 15.48 -11.50
CA CYS A 361 -1.46 14.81 -10.22
C CYS A 361 -0.11 14.99 -9.52
N LYS A 362 -0.17 15.21 -8.21
CA LYS A 362 0.98 15.36 -7.29
C LYS A 362 0.81 14.40 -6.12
N ASN A 363 1.85 14.26 -5.29
CA ASN A 363 1.86 13.34 -4.14
C ASN A 363 1.36 11.94 -4.54
N VAL A 364 1.77 11.48 -5.74
CA VAL A 364 1.36 10.15 -6.20
C VAL A 364 2.11 9.11 -5.41
N GLY A 365 1.35 8.28 -4.66
CA GLY A 365 1.85 7.01 -4.17
C GLY A 365 2.15 6.12 -5.36
N CYS A 366 3.34 5.57 -5.45
CA CYS A 366 3.78 4.81 -6.60
C CYS A 366 4.67 3.64 -6.21
N GLU A 367 4.39 2.48 -6.80
CA GLU A 367 5.16 1.27 -6.60
C GLU A 367 5.52 0.60 -7.92
N TYR A 368 6.68 -0.02 -7.92
CA TYR A 368 7.12 -0.93 -8.95
C TYR A 368 8.05 -1.98 -8.36
N GLY A 369 7.72 -3.24 -8.56
CA GLY A 369 8.58 -4.29 -8.04
C GLY A 369 8.49 -5.60 -8.78
N THR A 370 9.57 -6.36 -8.66
CA THR A 370 9.64 -7.75 -9.11
C THR A 370 10.27 -8.59 -8.01
N PHE A 371 9.74 -9.79 -7.77
CA PHE A 371 10.53 -10.84 -7.13
C PHE A 371 11.58 -11.33 -8.12
N ASP A 372 12.35 -12.23 -7.85
CA ASP A 372 13.17 -13.15 -8.66
C ASP A 372 13.62 -12.65 -10.07
N GLY A 373 13.63 -11.34 -10.33
CA GLY A 373 14.05 -10.81 -11.63
C GLY A 373 13.04 -11.05 -12.78
N GLU A 374 11.80 -11.42 -12.48
CA GLU A 374 10.75 -11.51 -13.51
C GLU A 374 10.58 -10.15 -14.21
N LYS A 375 10.61 -10.19 -15.55
CA LYS A 375 10.39 -8.99 -16.37
C LYS A 375 8.91 -8.82 -16.69
N TRP A 376 8.51 -7.59 -16.87
CA TRP A 376 7.17 -7.21 -17.33
C TRP A 376 6.82 -7.80 -18.69
#